data_0fcc3b4d007f1e03aaa79c07bdb48050
#
_entry.id   0fcc3b4d007f1e03aaa79c07bdb48050
#
_cell.length_a   1.000
_cell.length_b   1.000
_cell.length_c   1.000
_cell.angle_alpha   90.00
_cell.angle_beta   90.00
_cell.angle_gamma   90.00
#
_symmetry.space_group_name_H-M   'P 1'
#
loop_
_entity.id
_entity.type
_entity.pdbx_description
1 polymer ?
#
loop_
_entity_poly.entity_id
_entity_poly.type
_entity_poly.pdbx_seq_one_letter_code
_entity_poly.pdbx_strand_id
1 'polypeptide(L)'
;MTTSELLQMCKTSMRITTDAYDSEITGYIEAALLDLGIAGVEYNAIDNLVAKAVMTYVRFSFGAPDNYDKLKASYDEQKAQMQNATNYTNWGVNNG
;
A
#
# COMPACT_ATOMS: atom_id res chain seq x y z
N MET A 1 -11.13 4.40 3.14
CA MET A 1 -10.07 4.34 4.15
C MET A 1 -9.09 5.47 3.93
N THR A 2 -8.60 6.06 4.98
CA THR A 2 -7.71 7.22 4.89
C THR A 2 -6.24 6.80 5.04
N THR A 3 -5.34 7.71 4.66
CA THR A 3 -3.90 7.48 4.88
C THR A 3 -3.58 7.29 6.36
N SER A 4 -4.26 8.03 7.23
CA SER A 4 -4.08 7.91 8.68
C SER A 4 -4.46 6.51 9.17
N GLU A 5 -5.54 5.97 8.66
CA GLU A 5 -5.96 4.61 8.99
C GLU A 5 -4.96 3.59 8.47
N LEU A 6 -4.43 3.79 7.26
CA LEU A 6 -3.38 2.92 6.72
C LEU A 6 -2.13 2.97 7.58
N LEU A 7 -1.76 4.15 8.07
CA LEU A 7 -0.60 4.29 8.97
C LEU A 7 -0.78 3.43 10.21
N GLN A 8 -1.96 3.50 10.84
CA GLN A 8 -2.21 2.71 12.05
C GLN A 8 -2.20 1.21 11.75
N MET A 9 -2.76 0.80 10.62
CA MET A 9 -2.75 -0.60 10.24
C MET A 9 -1.33 -1.10 10.01
N CYS A 10 -0.49 -0.31 9.35
CA CYS A 10 0.90 -0.67 9.11
C CYS A 10 1.67 -0.79 10.42
N LYS A 11 1.49 0.18 11.32
CA LYS A 11 2.15 0.16 12.62
C LYS A 11 1.75 -1.08 13.42
N THR A 12 0.46 -1.37 13.46
CA THR A 12 -0.04 -2.54 14.16
C THR A 12 0.54 -3.83 13.56
N SER A 13 0.54 -3.92 12.24
CA SER A 13 1.06 -5.09 11.54
C SER A 13 2.55 -5.33 11.84
N MET A 14 3.32 -4.26 11.95
CA MET A 14 4.76 -4.34 12.22
C MET A 14 5.09 -4.23 13.70
N ARG A 15 4.07 -4.14 14.56
CA ARG A 15 4.21 -4.04 16.01
C ARG A 15 5.04 -2.81 16.43
N ILE A 16 4.83 -1.72 15.73
CA ILE A 16 5.48 -0.45 16.05
C ILE A 16 4.54 0.36 16.93
N THR A 17 5.01 0.72 18.12
CA THR A 17 4.19 1.47 19.08
C THR A 17 4.63 2.92 19.24
N THR A 18 5.83 3.27 18.75
CA THR A 18 6.32 4.63 18.82
C THR A 18 5.86 5.44 17.61
N ASP A 19 5.80 6.76 17.77
CA ASP A 19 5.50 7.67 16.67
C ASP A 19 6.74 8.13 15.92
N ALA A 20 7.91 7.64 16.31
CA ALA A 20 9.18 8.11 15.76
C ALA A 20 9.30 7.85 14.24
N TYR A 21 8.61 6.83 13.74
CA TYR A 21 8.70 6.44 12.32
C TYR A 21 7.48 6.84 11.51
N ASP A 22 6.56 7.60 12.08
CA ASP A 22 5.29 7.90 11.40
C ASP A 22 5.50 8.60 10.06
N SER A 23 6.39 9.57 10.00
CA SER A 23 6.66 10.29 8.73
C SER A 23 7.25 9.36 7.69
N GLU A 24 8.18 8.50 8.09
CA GLU A 24 8.80 7.55 7.18
C GLU A 24 7.77 6.57 6.64
N ILE A 25 6.96 6.00 7.51
CA ILE A 25 5.94 5.03 7.12
C ILE A 25 4.89 5.68 6.22
N THR A 26 4.49 6.90 6.55
CA THR A 26 3.54 7.65 5.71
C THR A 26 4.11 7.86 4.31
N GLY A 27 5.39 8.16 4.21
CA GLY A 27 6.05 8.29 2.92
C GLY A 27 5.98 7.00 2.10
N TYR A 28 6.19 5.86 2.73
CA TYR A 28 6.06 4.57 2.05
C TYR A 28 4.62 4.30 1.62
N ILE A 29 3.64 4.65 2.46
CA ILE A 29 2.23 4.49 2.12
C ILE A 29 1.91 5.30 0.86
N GLU A 30 2.35 6.54 0.82
CA GLU A 30 2.10 7.42 -0.33
C GLU A 30 2.77 6.89 -1.58
N ALA A 31 3.99 6.38 -1.45
CA ALA A 31 4.70 5.78 -2.57
C ALA A 31 3.96 4.53 -3.09
N ALA A 32 3.43 3.73 -2.19
CA ALA A 32 2.67 2.54 -2.57
C ALA A 32 1.39 2.92 -3.33
N LEU A 33 0.67 3.91 -2.82
CA LEU A 33 -0.56 4.37 -3.48
C LEU A 33 -0.25 4.91 -4.87
N LEU A 34 0.85 5.64 -5.01
CA LEU A 34 1.29 6.14 -6.30
C LEU A 34 1.61 4.99 -7.25
N ASP A 35 2.34 3.99 -6.75
CA ASP A 35 2.71 2.82 -7.57
C ASP A 35 1.48 2.03 -8.01
N LEU A 36 0.46 1.99 -7.18
CA LEU A 36 -0.80 1.31 -7.50
C LEU A 36 -1.72 2.16 -8.40
N GLY A 37 -1.32 3.39 -8.71
CA GLY A 37 -2.14 4.26 -9.54
C GLY A 37 -3.27 4.95 -8.82
N ILE A 38 -3.18 5.03 -7.49
CA ILE A 38 -4.26 5.60 -6.66
C ILE A 38 -3.94 7.01 -6.19
N ALA A 39 -2.70 7.45 -6.36
CA ALA A 39 -2.29 8.76 -5.90
C ALA A 39 -3.19 9.85 -6.50
N GLY A 40 -3.67 10.73 -5.68
CA GLY A 40 -4.57 11.79 -6.12
C GLY A 40 -6.02 11.36 -6.26
N VAL A 41 -6.32 10.08 -6.06
CA VAL A 41 -7.68 9.55 -6.12
C VAL A 41 -8.32 9.67 -4.75
N GLU A 42 -9.63 9.72 -4.72
CA GLU A 42 -10.37 9.81 -3.47
C GLU A 42 -10.10 8.59 -2.58
N TYR A 43 -10.08 8.84 -1.29
CA TYR A 43 -9.75 7.80 -0.31
C TYR A 43 -10.74 6.63 -0.31
N ASN A 44 -11.96 6.83 -0.80
CA ASN A 44 -12.91 5.73 -0.88
C ASN A 44 -12.49 4.65 -1.86
N ALA A 45 -11.48 4.90 -2.69
CA ALA A 45 -10.91 3.88 -3.56
C ALA A 45 -10.01 2.90 -2.79
N ILE A 46 -9.65 3.23 -1.55
CA ILE A 46 -8.78 2.39 -0.76
C ILE A 46 -9.62 1.39 0.03
N ASP A 47 -9.78 0.21 -0.51
CA ASP A 47 -10.48 -0.88 0.18
C ASP A 47 -9.48 -1.85 0.83
N ASN A 48 -9.97 -2.96 1.34
CA ASN A 48 -9.14 -3.91 2.06
C ASN A 48 -8.05 -4.55 1.19
N LEU A 49 -8.32 -4.76 -0.09
CA LEU A 49 -7.31 -5.32 -1.00
C LEU A 49 -6.18 -4.32 -1.22
N VAL A 50 -6.54 -3.06 -1.45
CA VAL A 50 -5.56 -1.99 -1.61
C VAL A 50 -4.76 -1.84 -0.33
N ALA A 51 -5.43 -1.82 0.81
CA ALA A 51 -4.75 -1.70 2.10
C ALA A 51 -3.75 -2.82 2.31
N LYS A 52 -4.11 -4.03 1.95
CA LYS A 52 -3.21 -5.19 2.09
C LYS A 52 -1.97 -5.03 1.22
N ALA A 53 -2.13 -4.58 -0.02
CA ALA A 53 -0.99 -4.34 -0.91
C ALA A 53 -0.10 -3.23 -0.37
N VAL A 54 -0.69 -2.14 0.12
CA VAL A 54 0.06 -1.04 0.72
C VAL A 54 0.86 -1.54 1.92
N MET A 55 0.24 -2.33 2.78
CA MET A 55 0.94 -2.87 3.95
C MET A 55 2.13 -3.74 3.54
N THR A 56 1.98 -4.54 2.50
CA THR A 56 3.08 -5.35 1.99
C THR A 56 4.21 -4.46 1.48
N TYR A 57 3.88 -3.43 0.73
CA TYR A 57 4.86 -2.47 0.22
C TYR A 57 5.62 -1.81 1.36
N VAL A 58 4.90 -1.35 2.38
CA VAL A 58 5.52 -0.72 3.55
C VAL A 58 6.47 -1.68 4.24
N ARG A 59 6.06 -2.94 4.38
CA ARG A 59 6.88 -3.95 5.06
C ARG A 59 8.20 -4.20 4.33
N PHE A 60 8.21 -4.29 3.01
CA PHE A 60 9.49 -4.52 2.33
C PHE A 60 10.31 -3.24 2.20
N SER A 61 9.71 -2.08 2.38
CA SER A 61 10.42 -0.80 2.31
C SER A 61 11.04 -0.40 3.64
N PHE A 62 10.44 -0.84 4.75
CA PHE A 62 10.83 -0.41 6.09
C PHE A 62 11.86 -1.38 6.67
N GLY A 63 13.07 -0.86 6.95
CA GLY A 63 14.03 -1.57 7.76
C GLY A 63 14.73 -2.76 7.10
N ALA A 64 14.81 -2.87 5.81
CA ALA A 64 15.58 -3.92 5.10
C ALA A 64 15.29 -5.33 5.64
N PRO A 65 14.06 -5.84 5.49
CA PRO A 65 13.70 -7.13 6.04
C PRO A 65 14.42 -8.30 5.33
N ASP A 66 14.68 -9.38 6.05
CA ASP A 66 15.34 -10.57 5.51
C ASP A 66 14.51 -11.22 4.39
N ASN A 67 13.19 -11.09 4.45
CA ASN A 67 12.29 -11.70 3.47
C ASN A 67 11.85 -10.70 2.38
N TYR A 68 12.72 -9.75 2.06
CA TYR A 68 12.43 -8.73 1.07
C TYR A 68 11.90 -9.32 -0.25
N ASP A 69 12.60 -10.32 -0.78
CA ASP A 69 12.24 -10.90 -2.07
C ASP A 69 10.85 -11.52 -2.05
N LYS A 70 10.49 -12.19 -0.97
CA LYS A 70 9.17 -12.77 -0.80
C LYS A 70 8.08 -11.70 -0.72
N LEU A 71 8.35 -10.66 0.05
CA LEU A 71 7.40 -9.55 0.20
C LEU A 71 7.20 -8.82 -1.12
N LYS A 72 8.29 -8.59 -1.83
CA LYS A 72 8.22 -7.90 -3.13
C LYS A 72 7.43 -8.74 -4.14
N ALA A 73 7.67 -10.04 -4.19
CA ALA A 73 6.94 -10.93 -5.08
C ALA A 73 5.45 -10.95 -4.72
N SER A 74 5.13 -10.99 -3.44
CA SER A 74 3.75 -10.95 -2.97
C SER A 74 3.06 -9.65 -3.39
N TYR A 75 3.77 -8.53 -3.23
CA TYR A 75 3.24 -7.24 -3.63
C TYR A 75 2.97 -7.19 -5.14
N ASP A 76 3.94 -7.65 -5.94
CA ASP A 76 3.79 -7.64 -7.39
C ASP A 76 2.58 -8.46 -7.84
N GLU A 77 2.35 -9.60 -7.17
CA GLU A 77 1.20 -10.43 -7.45
C GLU A 77 -0.11 -9.73 -7.04
N GLN A 78 -0.14 -9.11 -5.87
CA GLN A 78 -1.30 -8.35 -5.43
C GLN A 78 -1.64 -7.22 -6.40
N LYS A 79 -0.60 -6.50 -6.85
CA LYS A 79 -0.76 -5.42 -7.81
C LYS A 79 -1.31 -5.94 -9.12
N ALA A 80 -0.77 -7.05 -9.62
CA ALA A 80 -1.23 -7.64 -10.88
C ALA A 80 -2.69 -8.08 -10.78
N GLN A 81 -3.09 -8.68 -9.66
CA GLN A 81 -4.47 -9.09 -9.44
C GLN A 81 -5.42 -7.90 -9.48
N MET A 82 -5.03 -6.81 -8.83
CA MET A 82 -5.86 -5.60 -8.84
C MET A 82 -5.96 -4.99 -10.22
N GLN A 83 -4.87 -4.99 -10.97
CA GLN A 83 -4.87 -4.42 -12.32
C GLN A 83 -5.73 -5.22 -13.28
N ASN A 84 -5.94 -6.49 -13.00
CA ASN A 84 -6.79 -7.36 -13.82
C ASN A 84 -8.26 -7.29 -13.45
N ALA A 85 -8.60 -6.67 -12.33
CA ALA A 85 -9.97 -6.53 -11.89
C ALA A 85 -10.56 -5.23 -12.42
N THR A 86 -11.77 -5.30 -12.99
CA THR A 86 -12.38 -4.15 -13.62
C THR A 86 -12.50 -2.95 -12.69
N ASN A 87 -12.83 -3.20 -11.43
CA ASN A 87 -13.00 -2.12 -10.45
C ASN A 87 -11.71 -1.35 -10.21
N TYR A 88 -10.57 -1.97 -10.45
CA TYR A 88 -9.27 -1.39 -10.15
C TYR A 88 -8.56 -0.84 -11.38
N THR A 89 -9.06 -1.15 -12.57
CA THR A 89 -8.45 -0.63 -13.79
C THR A 89 -9.03 0.69 -14.24
N ASN A 90 -10.11 1.13 -13.59
CA ASN A 90 -10.80 2.34 -14.01
C ASN A 90 -10.45 3.58 -13.20
N TRP A 91 -9.75 3.43 -12.12
CA TRP A 91 -9.46 4.58 -11.27
C TRP A 91 -8.33 5.41 -11.85
N GLY A 92 -8.62 6.67 -12.08
CA GLY A 92 -7.63 7.59 -12.60
C GLY A 92 -7.13 7.27 -13.99
N VAL A 93 -7.57 6.19 -14.56
CA VAL A 93 -7.17 5.78 -15.90
C VAL A 93 -8.40 5.63 -16.75
N ASN A 94 -8.36 6.26 -17.87
CA ASN A 94 -9.44 6.14 -18.80
C ASN A 94 -9.11 5.01 -19.77
N ASN A 95 -9.50 3.82 -19.43
CA ASN A 95 -9.26 2.68 -20.31
C ASN A 95 -10.50 2.28 -21.06
N GLY A 96 -11.44 3.17 -21.07
CA GLY A 96 -12.60 3.03 -21.94
C GLY A 96 -13.29 1.72 -21.83
#